data_e9e45485be2831d358c58872510d8913
#
_entry.id   e9e45485be2831d358c58872510d8913
#
_cell.length_a   1.000
_cell.length_b   1.000
_cell.length_c   1.000
_cell.angle_alpha   90.00
_cell.angle_beta   90.00
_cell.angle_gamma   90.00
#
_symmetry.space_group_name_H-M   'P 1'
#
loop_
_entity.id
_entity.type
_entity.pdbx_description
1 polymer ?
#
loop_
_entity_poly.entity_id
_entity_poly.type
_entity_poly.pdbx_seq_one_letter_code
_entity_poly.pdbx_strand_id
1 'polypeptide(L)'
;MHMMHDLYLALRRLQRASEIHAKRLGRNSGLTPIQLLILHSIKAMGEGTLGDLAKRVSVSQATLSTIIDRLEKRDLLHRIRSKSDKRKVHLALTETGLAAIQAEPALLPSEFLDNFSELPDWEQLMLLASLQRVAGLLEHGQDGIGPSALFERDHVA
;
A
#
# COMPACT_ATOMS: atom_id res chain seq x y z
N MET A 1 -23.79 -3.03 -20.48
CA MET A 1 -24.12 -2.05 -19.42
C MET A 1 -24.13 -2.64 -18.01
N HIS A 2 -24.60 -3.88 -17.82
CA HIS A 2 -24.62 -4.58 -16.51
C HIS A 2 -23.22 -4.78 -15.91
N MET A 3 -22.22 -5.26 -16.70
CA MET A 3 -20.86 -5.56 -16.23
C MET A 3 -20.15 -4.36 -15.57
N MET A 4 -20.31 -3.13 -16.10
CA MET A 4 -19.72 -1.93 -15.50
C MET A 4 -20.36 -1.58 -14.16
N HIS A 5 -21.67 -1.79 -14.05
CA HIS A 5 -22.39 -1.62 -12.80
C HIS A 5 -21.96 -2.64 -11.75
N ASP A 6 -21.83 -3.91 -12.14
CA ASP A 6 -21.38 -5.00 -11.27
C ASP A 6 -19.95 -4.79 -10.80
N LEU A 7 -19.07 -4.33 -11.70
CA LEU A 7 -17.70 -3.94 -11.33
C LEU A 7 -17.67 -2.83 -10.28
N TYR A 8 -18.48 -1.78 -10.49
CA TYR A 8 -18.59 -0.68 -9.52
C TYR A 8 -19.09 -1.16 -8.16
N LEU A 9 -20.11 -2.02 -8.14
CA LEU A 9 -20.63 -2.61 -6.90
C LEU A 9 -19.59 -3.47 -6.18
N ALA A 10 -18.82 -4.26 -6.93
CA ALA A 10 -17.71 -5.06 -6.37
C ALA A 10 -16.66 -4.17 -5.72
N LEU A 11 -16.21 -3.11 -6.40
CA LEU A 11 -15.26 -2.13 -5.86
C LEU A 11 -15.79 -1.44 -4.60
N ARG A 12 -17.06 -1.03 -4.60
CA ARG A 12 -17.72 -0.44 -3.42
C ARG A 12 -17.76 -1.40 -2.23
N ARG A 13 -18.02 -2.68 -2.46
CA ARG A 13 -18.03 -3.72 -1.42
C ARG A 13 -16.62 -3.92 -0.83
N LEU A 14 -15.59 -3.98 -1.68
CA LEU A 14 -14.19 -4.08 -1.25
C LEU A 14 -13.80 -2.86 -0.42
N GLN A 15 -14.10 -1.65 -0.89
CA GLN A 15 -13.82 -0.41 -0.17
C GLN A 15 -14.48 -0.42 1.22
N ARG A 16 -15.76 -0.75 1.30
CA ARG A 16 -16.49 -0.81 2.57
C ARG A 16 -15.89 -1.82 3.55
N ALA A 17 -15.53 -3.03 3.07
CA ALA A 17 -14.90 -4.04 3.88
C ALA A 17 -13.55 -3.56 4.42
N SER A 18 -12.74 -2.93 3.58
CA SER A 18 -11.45 -2.31 3.95
C SER A 18 -11.61 -1.22 5.00
N GLU A 19 -12.60 -0.33 4.86
CA GLU A 19 -12.88 0.73 5.84
C GLU A 19 -13.29 0.18 7.20
N ILE A 20 -14.12 -0.88 7.23
CA ILE A 20 -14.53 -1.52 8.48
C ILE A 20 -13.33 -2.16 9.17
N HIS A 21 -12.47 -2.84 8.42
CA HIS A 21 -11.25 -3.44 8.95
C HIS A 21 -10.26 -2.38 9.43
N ALA A 22 -10.06 -1.32 8.66
CA ALA A 22 -9.17 -0.22 9.01
C ALA A 22 -9.50 0.44 10.35
N LYS A 23 -10.79 0.48 10.73
CA LYS A 23 -11.23 1.00 12.05
C LYS A 23 -10.82 0.08 13.22
N ARG A 24 -10.56 -1.19 12.96
CA ARG A 24 -10.13 -2.17 13.97
C ARG A 24 -8.62 -2.30 14.02
N LEU A 25 -7.98 -2.14 12.86
CA LEU A 25 -6.53 -2.23 12.72
C LEU A 25 -5.85 -1.11 13.53
N GLY A 26 -4.78 -1.44 14.21
CA GLY A 26 -4.01 -0.48 15.01
C GLY A 26 -4.56 -0.19 16.40
N ARG A 27 -5.62 -0.86 16.83
CA ARG A 27 -6.18 -0.67 18.18
C ARG A 27 -5.17 -1.01 19.30
N ASN A 28 -4.33 -2.02 19.04
CA ASN A 28 -3.33 -2.47 20.02
C ASN A 28 -2.05 -1.62 19.96
N SER A 29 -1.68 -1.13 18.81
CA SER A 29 -0.45 -0.35 18.59
C SER A 29 -0.67 1.17 18.61
N GLY A 30 -1.91 1.64 18.49
CA GLY A 30 -2.23 3.07 18.35
C GLY A 30 -1.72 3.68 17.03
N LEU A 31 -1.56 2.84 15.99
CA LEU A 31 -1.09 3.23 14.66
C LEU A 31 -2.24 3.24 13.65
N THR A 32 -2.13 4.11 12.66
CA THR A 32 -3.06 4.09 11.51
C THR A 32 -2.72 2.93 10.57
N PRO A 33 -3.68 2.47 9.74
CA PRO A 33 -3.42 1.41 8.75
C PRO A 33 -2.24 1.70 7.84
N ILE A 34 -2.09 2.95 7.36
CA ILE A 34 -0.96 3.32 6.49
C ILE A 34 0.37 3.31 7.25
N GLN A 35 0.40 3.68 8.53
CA GLN A 35 1.60 3.60 9.35
C GLN A 35 2.03 2.16 9.56
N LEU A 36 1.09 1.26 9.86
CA LEU A 36 1.34 -0.18 9.95
C LEU A 36 1.84 -0.76 8.64
N LEU A 37 1.20 -0.41 7.51
CA LEU A 37 1.63 -0.85 6.18
C LEU A 37 3.08 -0.41 5.90
N ILE A 38 3.45 0.82 6.25
CA ILE A 38 4.81 1.33 6.09
C ILE A 38 5.81 0.52 6.94
N LEU A 39 5.52 0.28 8.22
CA LEU A 39 6.41 -0.50 9.09
C LEU A 39 6.56 -1.94 8.60
N HIS A 40 5.48 -2.62 8.22
CA HIS A 40 5.54 -3.95 7.61
C HIS A 40 6.34 -3.95 6.31
N SER A 41 6.17 -2.91 5.47
CA SER A 41 6.91 -2.78 4.21
C SER A 41 8.41 -2.57 4.43
N ILE A 42 8.80 -1.75 5.41
CA ILE A 42 10.22 -1.56 5.79
C ILE A 42 10.83 -2.90 6.22
N LYS A 43 10.13 -3.68 7.06
CA LYS A 43 10.59 -5.01 7.48
C LYS A 43 10.79 -5.95 6.29
N ALA A 44 9.86 -5.93 5.32
CA ALA A 44 9.89 -6.83 4.16
C ALA A 44 10.93 -6.41 3.11
N MET A 45 11.22 -5.10 2.98
CA MET A 45 12.15 -4.57 1.97
C MET A 45 13.62 -4.66 2.37
N GLY A 46 13.93 -4.67 3.67
CA GLY A 46 15.31 -4.54 4.13
C GLY A 46 15.92 -3.18 3.70
N GLU A 47 16.96 -3.20 2.87
CA GLU A 47 17.69 -1.99 2.44
C GLU A 47 17.06 -1.24 1.26
N GLY A 48 15.73 -1.06 1.25
CA GLY A 48 15.04 -0.27 0.22
C GLY A 48 15.20 1.24 0.38
N THR A 49 15.03 1.99 -0.72
CA THR A 49 15.05 3.45 -0.70
C THR A 49 13.67 4.03 -0.32
N LEU A 50 13.63 5.32 0.07
CA LEU A 50 12.38 6.04 0.30
C LEU A 50 11.47 6.06 -0.95
N GLY A 51 12.07 6.17 -2.14
CA GLY A 51 11.34 6.14 -3.40
C GLY A 51 10.68 4.78 -3.67
N ASP A 52 11.41 3.69 -3.38
CA ASP A 52 10.87 2.34 -3.53
C ASP A 52 9.74 2.09 -2.54
N LEU A 53 9.89 2.56 -1.30
CA LEU A 53 8.85 2.45 -0.30
C LEU A 53 7.59 3.25 -0.68
N ALA A 54 7.74 4.48 -1.19
CA ALA A 54 6.62 5.32 -1.63
C ALA A 54 5.79 4.63 -2.73
N LYS A 55 6.47 4.05 -3.72
CA LYS A 55 5.82 3.26 -4.78
C LYS A 55 5.11 2.03 -4.22
N ARG A 56 5.77 1.30 -3.31
CA ARG A 56 5.23 0.07 -2.72
C ARG A 56 3.95 0.32 -1.91
N VAL A 57 3.88 1.42 -1.18
CA VAL A 57 2.71 1.78 -0.36
C VAL A 57 1.73 2.73 -1.07
N SER A 58 1.97 3.03 -2.35
CA SER A 58 1.11 3.87 -3.21
C SER A 58 0.81 5.24 -2.60
N VAL A 59 1.85 5.93 -2.12
CA VAL A 59 1.76 7.32 -1.64
C VAL A 59 2.83 8.21 -2.30
N SER A 60 2.59 9.52 -2.31
CA SER A 60 3.62 10.46 -2.77
C SER A 60 4.83 10.48 -1.83
N GLN A 61 6.01 10.81 -2.35
CA GLN A 61 7.22 10.94 -1.51
C GLN A 61 7.06 11.99 -0.42
N ALA A 62 6.33 13.09 -0.69
CA ALA A 62 6.07 14.14 0.30
C ALA A 62 5.19 13.62 1.44
N THR A 63 4.13 12.88 1.12
CA THR A 63 3.25 12.23 2.11
C THR A 63 4.04 11.21 2.92
N LEU A 64 4.83 10.36 2.26
CA LEU A 64 5.66 9.36 2.93
C LEU A 64 6.64 10.03 3.90
N SER A 65 7.37 11.07 3.49
CA SER A 65 8.29 11.81 4.37
C SER A 65 7.61 12.32 5.63
N THR A 66 6.42 12.88 5.50
CA THR A 66 5.65 13.38 6.65
C THR A 66 5.28 12.25 7.61
N ILE A 67 4.89 11.08 7.08
CA ILE A 67 4.53 9.93 7.91
C ILE A 67 5.77 9.37 8.60
N ILE A 68 6.90 9.25 7.89
CA ILE A 68 8.17 8.77 8.44
C ILE A 68 8.65 9.68 9.57
N ASP A 69 8.58 11.01 9.41
CA ASP A 69 8.95 11.95 10.47
C ASP A 69 8.13 11.73 11.75
N ARG A 70 6.84 11.43 11.61
CA ARG A 70 5.96 11.11 12.74
C ARG A 70 6.31 9.77 13.40
N LEU A 71 6.64 8.75 12.59
CA LEU A 71 7.04 7.44 13.09
C LEU A 71 8.40 7.50 13.80
N GLU A 72 9.34 8.27 13.26
CA GLU A 72 10.66 8.49 13.84
C GLU A 72 10.55 9.24 15.19
N LYS A 73 9.71 10.27 15.28
CA LYS A 73 9.41 10.98 16.55
C LYS A 73 8.78 10.06 17.61
N ARG A 74 8.12 9.00 17.21
CA ARG A 74 7.55 7.99 18.12
C ARG A 74 8.51 6.83 18.38
N ASP A 75 9.75 6.94 17.96
CA ASP A 75 10.79 5.91 18.11
C ASP A 75 10.40 4.54 17.53
N LEU A 76 9.68 4.54 16.38
CA LEU A 76 9.26 3.31 15.71
C LEU A 76 10.22 2.89 14.59
N LEU A 77 10.94 3.85 14.05
CA LEU A 77 11.96 3.66 13.02
C LEU A 77 13.04 4.75 13.15
N HIS A 78 14.14 4.54 12.47
CA HIS A 78 15.18 5.56 12.31
C HIS A 78 15.78 5.52 10.90
N ARG A 79 16.35 6.65 10.49
CA ARG A 79 17.04 6.79 9.22
C ARG A 79 18.50 6.38 9.36
N ILE A 80 18.95 5.49 8.48
CA ILE A 80 20.36 5.07 8.41
C ILE A 80 20.94 5.59 7.10
N ARG A 81 22.02 6.34 7.18
CA ARG A 81 22.80 6.71 5.98
C ARG A 81 23.57 5.50 5.48
N SER A 82 23.49 5.22 4.19
CA SER A 82 24.26 4.15 3.58
C SER A 82 25.76 4.41 3.73
N LYS A 83 26.50 3.37 4.08
CA LYS A 83 27.97 3.43 4.17
C LYS A 83 28.64 3.46 2.79
N SER A 84 27.98 2.86 1.78
CA SER A 84 28.49 2.76 0.41
C SER A 84 28.13 3.99 -0.45
N ASP A 85 27.00 4.65 -0.18
CA ASP A 85 26.55 5.85 -0.89
C ASP A 85 25.86 6.79 0.09
N LYS A 86 26.58 7.84 0.50
CA LYS A 86 26.09 8.85 1.48
C LYS A 86 24.83 9.59 1.03
N ARG A 87 24.43 9.48 -0.26
CA ARG A 87 23.19 10.06 -0.81
C ARG A 87 21.98 9.18 -0.54
N LYS A 88 22.20 7.90 -0.21
CA LYS A 88 21.12 6.95 0.06
C LYS A 88 20.82 6.87 1.54
N VAL A 89 19.54 7.01 1.87
CA VAL A 89 19.01 6.84 3.22
C VAL A 89 18.13 5.61 3.20
N HIS A 90 18.40 4.69 4.10
CA HIS A 90 17.58 3.52 4.38
C HIS A 90 16.79 3.73 5.67
N LEU A 91 15.72 3.00 5.83
CA LEU A 91 14.92 3.00 7.04
C LEU A 91 15.11 1.67 7.77
N ALA A 92 15.27 1.73 9.08
CA ALA A 92 15.29 0.53 9.92
C ALA A 92 14.26 0.68 11.05
N LEU A 93 13.64 -0.43 11.42
CA LEU A 93 12.75 -0.47 12.56
C LEU A 93 13.56 -0.48 13.86
N THR A 94 13.05 0.19 14.87
CA THR A 94 13.52 0.07 16.25
C THR A 94 12.90 -1.15 16.92
N GLU A 95 13.32 -1.49 18.14
CA GLU A 95 12.67 -2.53 18.94
C GLU A 95 11.20 -2.18 19.20
N THR A 96 10.89 -0.91 19.45
CA THR A 96 9.52 -0.41 19.59
C THR A 96 8.72 -0.60 18.32
N GLY A 97 9.30 -0.32 17.15
CA GLY A 97 8.68 -0.55 15.84
C GLY A 97 8.41 -2.04 15.57
N LEU A 98 9.36 -2.91 15.92
CA LEU A 98 9.19 -4.35 15.81
C LEU A 98 8.08 -4.86 16.73
N ALA A 99 8.01 -4.37 17.97
CA ALA A 99 6.94 -4.72 18.90
C ALA A 99 5.56 -4.24 18.39
N ALA A 100 5.49 -3.06 17.79
CA ALA A 100 4.24 -2.54 17.22
C ALA A 100 3.69 -3.43 16.09
N ILE A 101 4.53 -3.92 15.18
CA ILE A 101 4.08 -4.84 14.11
C ILE A 101 3.83 -6.27 14.62
N GLN A 102 4.42 -6.67 15.74
CA GLN A 102 4.07 -7.94 16.39
C GLN A 102 2.70 -7.88 17.06
N ALA A 103 2.31 -6.74 17.61
CA ALA A 103 0.97 -6.52 18.16
C ALA A 103 -0.12 -6.49 17.07
N GLU A 104 0.24 -6.17 15.83
CA GLU A 104 -0.63 -6.12 14.65
C GLU A 104 0.01 -6.94 13.51
N PRO A 105 0.08 -8.28 13.63
CA PRO A 105 0.89 -9.11 12.73
C PRO A 105 0.32 -9.19 11.31
N ALA A 106 -0.97 -8.92 11.14
CA ALA A 106 -1.65 -9.01 9.86
C ALA A 106 -2.35 -7.69 9.51
N LEU A 107 -2.17 -7.26 8.26
CA LEU A 107 -2.83 -6.08 7.69
C LEU A 107 -4.24 -6.40 7.14
N LEU A 108 -4.60 -7.68 7.08
CA LEU A 108 -5.90 -8.18 6.64
C LEU A 108 -6.55 -8.98 7.76
N PRO A 109 -7.90 -9.09 7.78
CA PRO A 109 -8.60 -9.90 8.77
C PRO A 109 -8.10 -11.36 8.77
N SER A 110 -7.88 -11.97 9.94
CA SER A 110 -7.45 -13.36 10.04
C SER A 110 -8.40 -14.31 9.31
N GLU A 111 -9.70 -14.13 9.50
CA GLU A 111 -10.73 -14.90 8.80
C GLU A 111 -10.61 -14.84 7.27
N PHE A 112 -10.26 -13.65 6.73
CA PHE A 112 -9.97 -13.52 5.30
C PHE A 112 -8.72 -14.29 4.90
N LEU A 113 -7.66 -14.20 5.70
CA LEU A 113 -6.39 -14.90 5.42
C LEU A 113 -6.58 -16.42 5.46
N ASP A 114 -7.33 -16.93 6.44
CA ASP A 114 -7.64 -18.35 6.56
C ASP A 114 -8.42 -18.82 5.31
N ASN A 115 -9.52 -18.18 4.98
CA ASN A 115 -10.32 -18.50 3.80
C ASN A 115 -9.52 -18.40 2.49
N PHE A 116 -8.65 -17.39 2.36
CA PHE A 116 -7.81 -17.22 1.19
C PHE A 116 -6.75 -18.31 1.05
N SER A 117 -6.16 -18.73 2.17
CA SER A 117 -5.15 -19.79 2.18
C SER A 117 -5.71 -21.19 1.84
N GLU A 118 -7.01 -21.40 2.02
CA GLU A 118 -7.70 -22.65 1.63
C GLU A 118 -7.96 -22.74 0.12
N LEU A 119 -7.88 -21.62 -0.61
CA LEU A 119 -8.04 -21.63 -2.06
C LEU A 119 -6.85 -22.32 -2.74
N PRO A 120 -7.06 -22.99 -3.87
CA PRO A 120 -5.95 -23.53 -4.68
C PRO A 120 -5.04 -22.39 -5.16
N ASP A 121 -3.75 -22.67 -5.33
CA ASP A 121 -2.73 -21.67 -5.70
C ASP A 121 -3.09 -20.87 -6.95
N TRP A 122 -3.65 -21.54 -7.97
CA TRP A 122 -4.06 -20.86 -9.21
C TRP A 122 -5.17 -19.82 -8.97
N GLU A 123 -6.08 -20.08 -8.04
CA GLU A 123 -7.17 -19.15 -7.71
C GLU A 123 -6.66 -17.97 -6.89
N GLN A 124 -5.76 -18.21 -5.93
CA GLN A 124 -5.06 -17.15 -5.20
C GLN A 124 -4.31 -16.21 -6.15
N LEU A 125 -3.54 -16.78 -7.10
CA LEU A 125 -2.81 -16.01 -8.10
C LEU A 125 -3.74 -15.24 -9.04
N MET A 126 -4.84 -15.84 -9.48
CA MET A 126 -5.84 -15.19 -10.33
C MET A 126 -6.48 -13.99 -9.63
N LEU A 127 -6.87 -14.15 -8.37
CA LEU A 127 -7.47 -13.07 -7.58
C LEU A 127 -6.47 -11.92 -7.36
N LEU A 128 -5.22 -12.24 -7.01
CA LEU A 128 -4.17 -11.24 -6.83
C LEU A 128 -3.90 -10.48 -8.14
N ALA A 129 -3.71 -11.19 -9.25
CA ALA A 129 -3.45 -10.58 -10.56
C ALA A 129 -4.63 -9.71 -11.02
N SER A 130 -5.88 -10.14 -10.77
CA SER A 130 -7.08 -9.38 -11.10
C SER A 130 -7.15 -8.08 -10.31
N LEU A 131 -6.91 -8.12 -8.99
CA LEU A 131 -6.90 -6.93 -8.15
C LEU A 131 -5.78 -5.96 -8.54
N GLN A 132 -4.57 -6.45 -8.81
CA GLN A 132 -3.45 -5.64 -9.28
C GLN A 132 -3.77 -4.98 -10.63
N ARG A 133 -4.41 -5.71 -11.55
CA ARG A 133 -4.81 -5.15 -12.84
C ARG A 133 -5.86 -4.07 -12.71
N VAL A 134 -6.87 -4.27 -11.87
CA VAL A 134 -7.91 -3.26 -11.59
C VAL A 134 -7.30 -2.02 -10.95
N ALA A 135 -6.42 -2.19 -9.94
CA ALA A 135 -5.71 -1.08 -9.31
C ALA A 135 -4.90 -0.29 -10.34
N GLY A 136 -4.11 -0.95 -11.18
CA GLY A 136 -3.33 -0.29 -12.22
C GLY A 136 -4.18 0.46 -13.26
N LEU A 137 -5.36 -0.03 -13.62
CA LEU A 137 -6.29 0.68 -14.49
C LEU A 137 -6.84 1.96 -13.85
N LEU A 138 -7.08 1.95 -12.55
CA LEU A 138 -7.56 3.12 -11.82
C LEU A 138 -6.46 4.18 -11.63
N GLU A 139 -5.23 3.75 -11.35
CA GLU A 139 -4.06 4.64 -11.19
C GLU A 139 -3.72 5.36 -12.49
N HIS A 140 -3.66 4.66 -13.63
CA HIS A 140 -3.37 5.27 -14.94
C HIS A 140 -4.49 6.20 -15.43
N GLY A 141 -5.71 6.03 -14.95
CA GLY A 141 -6.81 6.95 -15.22
C GLY A 141 -6.67 8.30 -14.53
N GLN A 142 -5.84 8.41 -13.49
CA GLN A 142 -5.56 9.66 -12.79
C GLN A 142 -4.41 10.46 -13.41
N ASP A 143 -3.44 9.77 -14.05
CA ASP A 143 -2.32 10.41 -14.75
C ASP A 143 -2.71 10.93 -16.17
N GLY A 144 -3.89 10.56 -16.67
CA GLY A 144 -4.32 10.76 -18.05
C GLY A 144 -5.29 11.93 -18.31
N ILE A 145 -5.61 12.77 -17.34
CA ILE A 145 -6.45 13.97 -17.58
C ILE A 145 -5.59 15.25 -17.51
N GLY A 146 -4.58 15.31 -18.37
CA GLY A 146 -4.08 16.57 -18.88
C GLY A 146 -4.98 16.99 -20.06
N PRO A 147 -5.29 18.30 -20.24
CA PRO A 147 -6.18 18.78 -21.30
C PRO A 147 -5.71 18.50 -22.73
N SER A 148 -4.50 18.01 -22.94
CA SER A 148 -3.89 17.76 -24.26
C SER A 148 -4.20 16.42 -24.92
N ALA A 149 -4.67 15.41 -24.20
CA ALA A 149 -4.85 14.07 -24.78
C ALA A 149 -6.22 13.86 -25.48
N LEU A 150 -7.13 14.84 -25.41
CA LEU A 150 -8.45 14.76 -26.03
C LEU A 150 -8.51 15.36 -27.44
N PHE A 151 -7.43 15.97 -27.94
CA PHE A 151 -7.44 16.68 -29.25
C PHE A 151 -6.55 16.06 -30.33
N GLU A 152 -5.89 14.92 -30.11
CA GLU A 152 -4.99 14.31 -31.11
C GLU A 152 -5.56 13.07 -31.83
N ARG A 153 -6.87 12.84 -31.82
CA ARG A 153 -7.47 11.68 -32.53
C ARG A 153 -8.32 12.00 -33.76
N ASP A 154 -8.32 13.23 -34.24
CA ASP A 154 -9.04 13.56 -35.47
C ASP A 154 -8.14 14.33 -36.47
N HIS A 155 -7.13 13.67 -37.02
CA HIS A 155 -6.55 14.06 -38.32
C HIS A 155 -5.66 12.93 -38.85
N VAL A 156 -6.25 11.87 -39.38
CA VAL A 156 -5.73 11.18 -40.56
C VAL A 156 -6.95 10.74 -41.37
N ALA A 157 -7.16 11.48 -42.46
CA ALA A 157 -8.04 11.13 -43.55
C ALA A 157 -7.44 10.01 -44.39
#